data_2ce61bec91777c2527435a816bf4b772
#
_entry.id   2ce61bec91777c2527435a816bf4b772
#
_cell.length_a   1.000
_cell.length_b   1.000
_cell.length_c   1.000
_cell.angle_alpha   90.00
_cell.angle_beta   90.00
_cell.angle_gamma   90.00
#
_symmetry.space_group_name_H-M   'P 1'
#
loop_
_entity.id
_entity.type
_entity.pdbx_description
1 polymer ?
#
loop_
_entity_poly.entity_id
_entity_poly.type
_entity_poly.pdbx_seq_one_letter_code
_entity_poly.pdbx_strand_id
1 'polypeptide(L)'
;MKIVGWDIGGANLKASIINFKNYKIKSNQIYCPIWLNIDNLRKSIISIKNNFGNCDYHAVTMTAELVDIFKNKKKGVKKIIELFCKIFPEKKVFFYSINENFLKRKDAILNTDNISSMNWHASASFISKYIKNCILVDIGSSTTDIVPIK
;
A
#
# COMPACT_ATOMS: atom_id res chain seq x y z
N MET A 1 0.04 16.65 -12.38
CA MET A 1 0.17 15.20 -12.06
C MET A 1 -0.45 14.95 -10.70
N LYS A 2 -1.26 13.90 -10.58
CA LYS A 2 -1.86 13.43 -9.32
C LYS A 2 -1.42 11.99 -9.05
N ILE A 3 -0.89 11.72 -7.87
CA ILE A 3 -0.46 10.38 -7.44
C ILE A 3 -1.23 10.00 -6.18
N VAL A 4 -1.66 8.73 -6.11
CA VAL A 4 -2.26 8.15 -4.90
C VAL A 4 -1.30 7.13 -4.32
N GLY A 5 -0.93 7.33 -3.05
CA GLY A 5 -0.29 6.32 -2.21
C GLY A 5 -1.35 5.50 -1.49
N TRP A 6 -1.20 4.18 -1.48
CA TRP A 6 -2.09 3.22 -0.82
C TRP A 6 -1.31 2.40 0.20
N ASP A 7 -1.89 2.27 1.40
CA ASP A 7 -1.45 1.33 2.42
C ASP A 7 -2.60 0.34 2.68
N ILE A 8 -2.40 -0.91 2.23
CA ILE A 8 -3.41 -1.96 2.31
C ILE A 8 -3.12 -2.80 3.55
N GLY A 9 -3.69 -2.40 4.68
CA GLY A 9 -3.64 -3.17 5.93
C GLY A 9 -4.74 -4.22 6.02
N GLY A 10 -4.60 -5.17 6.93
CA GLY A 10 -5.60 -6.23 7.14
C GLY A 10 -6.94 -5.70 7.65
N ALA A 11 -6.94 -4.66 8.50
CA ALA A 11 -8.13 -4.07 9.11
C ALA A 11 -8.55 -2.74 8.50
N ASN A 12 -7.64 -2.00 7.89
CA ASN A 12 -7.88 -0.67 7.36
C ASN A 12 -7.22 -0.50 5.99
N LEU A 13 -7.93 0.15 5.08
CA LEU A 13 -7.36 0.67 3.84
C LEU A 13 -7.12 2.16 4.01
N LYS A 14 -5.87 2.60 3.86
CA LYS A 14 -5.48 4.01 3.88
C LYS A 14 -5.04 4.44 2.50
N ALA A 15 -5.36 5.67 2.12
CA ALA A 15 -4.88 6.26 0.88
C ALA A 15 -4.71 7.76 1.01
N SER A 16 -3.69 8.29 0.33
CA SER A 16 -3.45 9.73 0.25
C SER A 16 -3.18 10.11 -1.19
N ILE A 17 -3.88 11.14 -1.68
CA ILE A 17 -3.64 11.74 -2.99
C ILE A 17 -2.85 13.03 -2.84
N ILE A 18 -1.80 13.18 -3.64
CA ILE A 18 -1.07 14.43 -3.81
C ILE A 18 -1.29 14.98 -5.21
N ASN A 19 -1.61 16.28 -5.30
CA ASN A 19 -1.67 17.02 -6.55
C ASN A 19 -0.42 17.90 -6.71
N PHE A 20 0.49 17.53 -7.62
CA PHE A 20 1.75 18.23 -7.87
C PHE A 20 1.59 19.62 -8.54
N LYS A 21 0.39 20.03 -8.93
CA LYS A 21 0.17 21.43 -9.39
C LYS A 21 0.13 22.43 -8.26
N ASN A 22 -0.40 22.03 -7.10
CA ASN A 22 -0.62 22.93 -5.96
C ASN A 22 -0.20 22.31 -4.62
N TYR A 23 0.43 21.16 -4.64
CA TYR A 23 0.91 20.39 -3.47
C TYR A 23 -0.17 20.08 -2.43
N LYS A 24 -1.45 20.15 -2.83
CA LYS A 24 -2.55 19.76 -1.93
C LYS A 24 -2.57 18.26 -1.74
N ILE A 25 -2.68 17.84 -0.48
CA ILE A 25 -2.82 16.45 -0.06
C ILE A 25 -4.22 16.25 0.51
N LYS A 26 -4.85 15.13 0.15
CA LYS A 26 -6.10 14.67 0.75
C LYS A 26 -5.91 13.20 1.13
N SER A 27 -6.24 12.85 2.37
CA SER A 27 -6.12 11.48 2.88
C SER A 27 -7.50 10.91 3.19
N ASN A 28 -7.62 9.59 3.11
CA ASN A 28 -8.80 8.84 3.49
C ASN A 28 -8.39 7.51 4.14
N GLN A 29 -9.15 7.09 5.14
CA GLN A 29 -9.03 5.78 5.78
C GLN A 29 -10.40 5.17 5.89
N ILE A 30 -10.52 3.88 5.50
CA ILE A 30 -11.76 3.11 5.57
C ILE A 30 -11.48 1.83 6.35
N TYR A 31 -12.36 1.51 7.31
CA TYR A 31 -12.37 0.20 7.95
C TYR A 31 -12.65 -0.87 6.89
N CYS A 32 -11.73 -1.81 6.75
CA CYS A 32 -11.70 -2.77 5.66
C CYS A 32 -11.27 -4.15 6.20
N PRO A 33 -12.18 -4.89 6.84
CA PRO A 33 -11.88 -6.19 7.45
C PRO A 33 -11.71 -7.25 6.35
N ILE A 34 -10.50 -7.33 5.80
CA ILE A 34 -10.17 -8.23 4.68
C ILE A 34 -10.27 -9.70 5.12
N TRP A 35 -9.99 -9.99 6.40
CA TRP A 35 -10.11 -11.35 6.96
C TRP A 35 -11.52 -11.94 6.90
N LEU A 36 -12.56 -11.10 6.82
CA LEU A 36 -13.93 -11.57 6.64
C LEU A 36 -14.22 -11.90 5.18
N ASN A 37 -13.79 -11.02 4.26
CA ASN A 37 -14.00 -11.20 2.82
C ASN A 37 -13.10 -10.25 2.03
N ILE A 38 -12.43 -10.76 1.01
CA ILE A 38 -11.60 -9.97 0.09
C ILE A 38 -12.40 -8.91 -0.69
N ASP A 39 -13.71 -9.10 -0.88
CA ASP A 39 -14.57 -8.10 -1.53
C ASP A 39 -14.67 -6.80 -0.73
N ASN A 40 -14.42 -6.81 0.58
CA ASN A 40 -14.33 -5.59 1.38
C ASN A 40 -13.21 -4.69 0.86
N LEU A 41 -12.04 -5.26 0.51
CA LEU A 41 -10.95 -4.50 -0.11
C LEU A 41 -11.39 -3.90 -1.44
N ARG A 42 -12.04 -4.67 -2.31
CA ARG A 42 -12.53 -4.17 -3.59
C ARG A 42 -13.49 -2.99 -3.43
N LYS A 43 -14.49 -3.11 -2.55
CA LYS A 43 -15.47 -2.05 -2.26
C LYS A 43 -14.80 -0.79 -1.71
N SER A 44 -13.86 -0.94 -0.77
CA SER A 44 -13.13 0.17 -0.16
C SER A 44 -12.24 0.90 -1.17
N ILE A 45 -11.53 0.18 -2.06
CA ILE A 45 -10.74 0.79 -3.14
C ILE A 45 -11.65 1.61 -4.07
N ILE A 46 -12.79 1.06 -4.48
CA ILE A 46 -13.74 1.75 -5.36
C ILE A 46 -14.30 3.00 -4.68
N SER A 47 -14.63 2.94 -3.39
CA SER A 47 -15.11 4.09 -2.62
C SER A 47 -14.07 5.22 -2.59
N ILE A 48 -12.80 4.90 -2.29
CA ILE A 48 -11.72 5.90 -2.29
C ILE A 48 -11.46 6.44 -3.70
N LYS A 49 -11.46 5.57 -4.72
CA LYS A 49 -11.31 5.96 -6.13
C LYS A 49 -12.36 7.01 -6.52
N ASN A 50 -13.62 6.79 -6.16
CA ASN A 50 -14.73 7.72 -6.45
C ASN A 50 -14.54 9.07 -5.73
N ASN A 51 -14.04 9.05 -4.49
CA ASN A 51 -13.78 10.24 -3.69
C ASN A 51 -12.59 11.07 -4.22
N PHE A 52 -11.53 10.41 -4.71
CA PHE A 52 -10.33 11.08 -5.21
C PHE A 52 -10.43 11.49 -6.69
N GLY A 53 -11.32 10.84 -7.46
CA GLY A 53 -11.47 11.07 -8.89
C GLY A 53 -10.28 10.52 -9.70
N ASN A 54 -10.06 11.10 -10.87
CA ASN A 54 -9.00 10.65 -11.79
C ASN A 54 -7.60 10.96 -11.26
N CYS A 55 -6.75 9.93 -11.31
CA CYS A 55 -5.34 9.98 -10.89
C CYS A 55 -4.44 9.47 -12.01
N ASP A 56 -3.19 9.94 -12.03
CA ASP A 56 -2.21 9.55 -13.03
C ASP A 56 -1.52 8.25 -12.67
N TYR A 57 -1.14 8.09 -11.38
CA TYR A 57 -0.43 6.92 -10.88
C TYR A 57 -0.90 6.50 -9.49
N HIS A 58 -0.68 5.22 -9.18
CA HIS A 58 -0.96 4.58 -7.90
C HIS A 58 0.29 3.87 -7.39
N ALA A 59 0.78 4.26 -6.22
CA ALA A 59 1.86 3.61 -5.48
C ALA A 59 1.27 2.80 -4.32
N VAL A 60 1.62 1.52 -4.20
CA VAL A 60 0.96 0.58 -3.29
C VAL A 60 1.95 -0.08 -2.37
N THR A 61 1.70 -0.01 -1.06
CA THR A 61 2.26 -0.90 -0.03
C THR A 61 1.17 -1.80 0.54
N MET A 62 1.53 -2.91 1.17
CA MET A 62 0.56 -3.83 1.77
C MET A 62 1.13 -4.58 2.97
N THR A 63 0.23 -4.95 3.89
CA THR A 63 0.40 -5.94 4.97
C THR A 63 -0.81 -6.87 5.05
N ALA A 64 -1.83 -6.61 4.24
CA ALA A 64 -3.07 -7.39 4.21
C ALA A 64 -2.89 -8.83 3.71
N GLU A 65 -1.77 -9.14 3.07
CA GLU A 65 -1.45 -10.49 2.63
C GLU A 65 -1.21 -11.47 3.78
N LEU A 66 -1.07 -10.95 5.01
CA LEU A 66 -0.87 -11.75 6.23
C LEU A 66 -2.17 -12.27 6.84
N VAL A 67 -3.34 -11.81 6.37
CA VAL A 67 -4.62 -12.25 6.94
C VAL A 67 -4.94 -13.71 6.59
N ASP A 68 -5.63 -14.41 7.51
CA ASP A 68 -5.85 -15.87 7.49
C ASP A 68 -6.69 -16.38 6.30
N ILE A 69 -7.43 -15.52 5.60
CA ILE A 69 -8.18 -15.93 4.41
C ILE A 69 -7.27 -16.37 3.24
N PHE A 70 -5.99 -16.02 3.29
CA PHE A 70 -5.02 -16.46 2.29
C PHE A 70 -4.30 -17.72 2.73
N LYS A 71 -4.21 -18.72 1.86
CA LYS A 71 -3.52 -19.98 2.13
C LYS A 71 -2.06 -19.77 2.56
N ASN A 72 -1.42 -18.75 2.04
CA ASN A 72 -0.07 -18.29 2.43
C ASN A 72 0.15 -16.86 1.93
N LYS A 73 1.18 -16.21 2.48
CA LYS A 73 1.63 -14.84 2.18
C LYS A 73 1.75 -14.57 0.67
N LYS A 74 2.41 -15.48 -0.06
CA LYS A 74 2.63 -15.36 -1.52
C LYS A 74 1.32 -15.29 -2.31
N LYS A 75 0.33 -16.12 -1.94
CA LYS A 75 -1.00 -16.10 -2.56
C LYS A 75 -1.77 -14.82 -2.20
N GLY A 76 -1.61 -14.33 -0.98
CA GLY A 76 -2.19 -13.05 -0.55
C GLY A 76 -1.68 -11.89 -1.39
N VAL A 77 -0.36 -11.74 -1.51
CA VAL A 77 0.27 -10.70 -2.35
C VAL A 77 -0.26 -10.76 -3.79
N LYS A 78 -0.23 -11.94 -4.43
CA LYS A 78 -0.71 -12.10 -5.81
C LYS A 78 -2.17 -11.71 -5.95
N LYS A 79 -3.02 -12.11 -5.01
CA LYS A 79 -4.46 -11.79 -5.04
C LYS A 79 -4.73 -10.29 -4.91
N ILE A 80 -3.98 -9.59 -4.05
CA ILE A 80 -4.09 -8.14 -3.88
C ILE A 80 -3.62 -7.42 -5.16
N ILE A 81 -2.47 -7.82 -5.74
CA ILE A 81 -1.96 -7.28 -7.00
C ILE A 81 -3.01 -7.43 -8.11
N GLU A 82 -3.56 -8.63 -8.28
CA GLU A 82 -4.56 -8.91 -9.31
C GLU A 82 -5.82 -8.07 -9.12
N LEU A 83 -6.30 -7.92 -7.88
CA LEU A 83 -7.47 -7.12 -7.56
C LEU A 83 -7.24 -5.66 -7.92
N PHE A 84 -6.09 -5.11 -7.55
CA PHE A 84 -5.72 -3.72 -7.84
C PHE A 84 -5.65 -3.46 -9.36
N CYS A 85 -4.99 -4.35 -10.11
CA CYS A 85 -4.84 -4.24 -11.56
C CYS A 85 -6.14 -4.52 -12.34
N LYS A 86 -7.18 -5.08 -11.70
CA LYS A 86 -8.54 -5.16 -12.27
C LYS A 86 -9.33 -3.85 -12.11
N ILE A 87 -9.00 -3.04 -11.10
CA ILE A 87 -9.70 -1.77 -10.81
C ILE A 87 -9.04 -0.59 -11.53
N PHE A 88 -7.72 -0.61 -11.67
CA PHE A 88 -6.93 0.45 -12.29
C PHE A 88 -6.16 -0.06 -13.49
N PRO A 89 -5.92 0.79 -14.51
CA PRO A 89 -5.05 0.42 -15.64
C PRO A 89 -3.66 -0.01 -15.15
N GLU A 90 -3.22 -1.20 -15.52
CA GLU A 90 -1.99 -1.83 -15.03
C GLU A 90 -0.75 -0.92 -15.19
N LYS A 91 -0.67 -0.18 -16.31
CA LYS A 91 0.43 0.75 -16.59
C LYS A 91 0.54 1.91 -15.60
N LYS A 92 -0.49 2.15 -14.79
CA LYS A 92 -0.56 3.23 -13.79
C LYS A 92 -0.34 2.73 -12.35
N VAL A 93 -0.20 1.42 -12.13
CA VAL A 93 -0.07 0.82 -10.80
C VAL A 93 1.35 0.33 -10.57
N PHE A 94 1.90 0.68 -9.41
CA PHE A 94 3.25 0.36 -8.99
C PHE A 94 3.25 -0.14 -7.55
N PHE A 95 3.95 -1.25 -7.28
CA PHE A 95 4.06 -1.87 -5.96
C PHE A 95 5.44 -1.57 -5.38
N TYR A 96 5.47 -1.04 -4.17
CA TYR A 96 6.70 -0.71 -3.47
C TYR A 96 7.45 -1.98 -3.06
N SER A 97 8.77 -1.96 -3.23
CA SER A 97 9.68 -3.07 -2.96
C SER A 97 10.75 -2.66 -1.96
N ILE A 98 11.30 -3.63 -1.22
CA ILE A 98 12.37 -3.45 -0.22
C ILE A 98 13.62 -2.73 -0.76
N ASN A 99 13.87 -2.79 -2.06
CA ASN A 99 15.00 -2.11 -2.70
C ASN A 99 14.69 -0.63 -3.03
N GLU A 100 13.72 -0.02 -2.36
CA GLU A 100 13.28 1.37 -2.56
C GLU A 100 12.82 1.67 -4.00
N ASN A 101 12.43 0.67 -4.76
CA ASN A 101 11.93 0.82 -6.11
C ASN A 101 10.45 0.41 -6.20
N PHE A 102 9.87 0.68 -7.36
CA PHE A 102 8.48 0.38 -7.65
C PHE A 102 8.39 -0.63 -8.79
N LEU A 103 7.76 -1.76 -8.53
CA LEU A 103 7.59 -2.86 -9.48
C LEU A 103 6.23 -2.76 -10.17
N LYS A 104 6.19 -3.02 -11.48
CA LYS A 104 4.96 -3.23 -12.23
C LYS A 104 4.41 -4.63 -11.95
N ARG A 105 3.14 -4.87 -12.33
CA ARG A 105 2.42 -6.11 -12.04
C ARG A 105 3.24 -7.38 -12.32
N LYS A 106 3.87 -7.49 -13.50
CA LYS A 106 4.63 -8.69 -13.89
C LYS A 106 5.76 -8.98 -12.90
N ASP A 107 6.58 -7.99 -12.62
CA ASP A 107 7.74 -8.14 -11.72
C ASP A 107 7.30 -8.29 -10.27
N ALA A 108 6.23 -7.61 -9.87
CA ALA A 108 5.62 -7.72 -8.55
C ALA A 108 5.12 -9.16 -8.24
N ILE A 109 4.50 -9.82 -9.22
CA ILE A 109 4.05 -11.21 -9.08
C ILE A 109 5.22 -12.20 -8.98
N LEU A 110 6.35 -11.92 -9.62
CA LEU A 110 7.55 -12.75 -9.55
C LEU A 110 8.33 -12.53 -8.25
N ASN A 111 8.28 -11.32 -7.68
CA ASN A 111 9.07 -10.90 -6.51
C ASN A 111 8.18 -10.61 -5.28
N THR A 112 7.23 -11.49 -4.99
CA THR A 112 6.25 -11.30 -3.90
C THR A 112 6.88 -11.06 -2.53
N ASP A 113 8.02 -11.69 -2.23
CA ASP A 113 8.71 -11.57 -0.95
C ASP A 113 9.33 -10.18 -0.74
N ASN A 114 9.70 -9.50 -1.82
CA ASN A 114 10.25 -8.14 -1.79
C ASN A 114 9.18 -7.04 -1.62
N ILE A 115 7.91 -7.38 -1.77
CA ILE A 115 6.78 -6.45 -1.70
C ILE A 115 5.98 -6.63 -0.41
N SER A 116 5.96 -7.86 0.08
CA SER A 116 5.16 -8.22 1.22
C SER A 116 5.60 -7.52 2.49
N SER A 117 4.65 -6.93 3.22
CA SER A 117 4.87 -6.24 4.50
C SER A 117 5.89 -5.10 4.41
N MET A 118 5.88 -4.33 3.32
CA MET A 118 6.86 -3.25 3.08
C MET A 118 6.34 -1.86 3.47
N ASN A 119 5.22 -1.73 4.17
CA ASN A 119 4.71 -0.45 4.64
C ASN A 119 5.66 0.25 5.62
N TRP A 120 6.19 -0.48 6.63
CA TRP A 120 7.16 0.04 7.59
C TRP A 120 8.45 0.51 6.90
N HIS A 121 8.94 -0.25 5.90
CA HIS A 121 10.14 0.09 5.15
C HIS A 121 9.93 1.36 4.30
N ALA A 122 8.76 1.52 3.67
CA ALA A 122 8.42 2.73 2.92
C ALA A 122 8.39 3.96 3.83
N SER A 123 7.82 3.83 5.04
CA SER A 123 7.78 4.89 6.06
C SER A 123 9.19 5.25 6.54
N ALA A 124 10.00 4.24 6.89
CA ALA A 124 11.38 4.44 7.35
C ALA A 124 12.27 5.08 6.27
N SER A 125 12.18 4.59 5.03
CA SER A 125 12.89 5.14 3.88
C SER A 125 12.51 6.60 3.58
N PHE A 126 11.22 6.95 3.77
CA PHE A 126 10.80 8.34 3.63
C PHE A 126 11.37 9.23 4.75
N ILE A 127 11.27 8.80 6.01
CA ILE A 127 11.73 9.56 7.18
C ILE A 127 13.25 9.76 7.15
N SER A 128 14.00 8.75 6.74
CA SER A 128 15.49 8.80 6.67
C SER A 128 16.03 9.93 5.77
N LYS A 129 15.21 10.44 4.85
CA LYS A 129 15.56 11.57 3.99
C LYS A 129 15.55 12.92 4.72
N TYR A 130 14.87 12.99 5.86
CA TYR A 130 14.68 14.24 6.61
C TYR A 130 15.28 14.18 8.02
N ILE A 131 15.25 13.00 8.66
CA ILE A 131 15.68 12.82 10.04
C ILE A 131 16.62 11.63 10.10
N LYS A 132 17.85 11.88 10.59
CA LYS A 132 18.85 10.84 10.83
C LYS A 132 18.95 10.54 12.33
N ASN A 133 19.41 9.35 12.68
CA ASN A 133 19.62 8.91 14.07
C ASN A 133 18.34 8.99 14.92
N CYS A 134 17.28 8.35 14.45
CA CYS A 134 16.01 8.27 15.18
C CYS A 134 15.47 6.84 15.21
N ILE A 135 14.43 6.61 16.01
CA ILE A 135 13.67 5.38 16.03
C ILE A 135 12.27 5.71 15.52
N LEU A 136 11.86 5.06 14.43
CA LEU A 136 10.46 5.07 13.98
C LEU A 136 9.70 3.98 14.76
N VAL A 137 8.59 4.37 15.39
CA VAL A 137 7.64 3.45 16.01
C VAL A 137 6.32 3.57 15.27
N ASP A 138 5.93 2.53 14.54
CA ASP A 138 4.65 2.44 13.82
C ASP A 138 3.73 1.47 14.57
N ILE A 139 2.68 2.01 15.20
CA ILE A 139 1.73 1.24 16.01
C ILE A 139 0.46 1.02 15.19
N GLY A 140 0.31 -0.19 14.69
CA GLY A 140 -0.89 -0.64 13.97
C GLY A 140 -1.97 -1.23 14.88
N SER A 141 -3.05 -1.72 14.29
CA SER A 141 -4.15 -2.38 15.03
C SER A 141 -3.79 -3.78 15.56
N SER A 142 -2.78 -4.43 14.99
CA SER A 142 -2.38 -5.80 15.34
C SER A 142 -0.87 -5.98 15.49
N THR A 143 -0.06 -5.05 14.99
CA THR A 143 1.41 -5.12 15.02
C THR A 143 2.01 -3.78 15.40
N THR A 144 3.24 -3.82 15.93
CA THR A 144 4.06 -2.63 16.17
C THR A 144 5.42 -2.86 15.53
N ASP A 145 5.81 -1.95 14.64
CA ASP A 145 7.12 -1.96 14.01
C ASP A 145 8.03 -0.92 14.68
N ILE A 146 9.23 -1.34 15.11
CA ILE A 146 10.24 -0.48 15.74
C ILE A 146 11.48 -0.51 14.83
N VAL A 147 11.74 0.60 14.15
CA VAL A 147 12.75 0.67 13.10
C VAL A 147 13.80 1.73 13.45
N PRO A 148 15.07 1.33 13.71
CA PRO A 148 16.16 2.29 13.87
C PRO A 148 16.54 2.88 12.50
N ILE A 149 16.62 4.19 12.43
CA ILE A 149 17.09 4.97 11.26
C ILE A 149 18.44 5.59 11.61
N LYS A 150 19.44 5.35 10.78
CA LYS A 150 20.81 5.88 10.91
C LYS A 150 21.17 6.75 9.71
#